data_06e87a5154194f5c93cddd20873b1ef9
#
_entry.id   06e87a5154194f5c93cddd20873b1ef9
#
_cell.length_a   1.000
_cell.length_b   1.000
_cell.length_c   1.000
_cell.angle_alpha   90.00
_cell.angle_beta   90.00
_cell.angle_gamma   90.00
#
_symmetry.space_group_name_H-M   'P 1'
#
loop_
_entity.id
_entity.type
_entity.pdbx_description
1 polymer ?
#
loop_
_entity_poly.entity_id
_entity_poly.type
_entity_poly.pdbx_seq_one_letter_code
_entity_poly.pdbx_strand_id
1 'polypeptide(L)'
;MGCMKPNRSIPTATVIPVLIYPDVREAVAWLGAAFGFAERVRIGENHRAQLRVGDGAVILGDVRGDRRPPRPGEATHSVMVRVDDARAHCERARQNGARILTEPTDYEYGERQYSAADPAGHQWMFSETLFDVAPEEWGGESVSSG
;
A
#
# COMPACT_ATOMS: atom_id res chain seq x y z
N MET A 1 -14.63 24.90 -6.93
CA MET A 1 -14.32 23.47 -6.84
C MET A 1 -15.55 22.70 -6.51
N GLY A 2 -15.84 21.67 -7.31
CA GLY A 2 -16.96 20.80 -7.05
C GLY A 2 -16.62 19.73 -6.02
N CYS A 3 -17.62 19.20 -5.34
CA CYS A 3 -17.52 18.01 -4.52
C CYS A 3 -17.79 16.78 -5.38
N MET A 4 -17.06 15.71 -5.11
CA MET A 4 -17.35 14.42 -5.73
C MET A 4 -18.69 13.90 -5.21
N LYS A 5 -19.48 13.32 -6.09
CA LYS A 5 -20.74 12.71 -5.69
C LYS A 5 -20.49 11.45 -4.89
N PRO A 6 -21.29 11.16 -3.87
CA PRO A 6 -21.12 9.91 -3.12
C PRO A 6 -21.51 8.70 -3.97
N ASN A 7 -20.73 7.62 -3.84
CA ASN A 7 -21.02 6.35 -4.49
C ASN A 7 -20.43 5.21 -3.65
N ARG A 8 -21.31 4.40 -3.06
CA ARG A 8 -20.88 3.30 -2.18
C ARG A 8 -20.18 2.16 -2.93
N SER A 9 -20.24 2.15 -4.26
CA SER A 9 -19.60 1.10 -5.07
C SER A 9 -18.13 1.36 -5.32
N ILE A 10 -17.60 2.48 -4.87
CA ILE A 10 -16.17 2.83 -5.02
C ILE A 10 -15.64 3.41 -3.71
N PRO A 11 -14.35 3.20 -3.38
CA PRO A 11 -13.76 3.82 -2.20
C PRO A 11 -13.83 5.34 -2.26
N THR A 12 -13.89 5.99 -1.10
CA THR A 12 -13.96 7.45 -1.00
C THR A 12 -12.59 8.12 -1.19
N ALA A 13 -11.50 7.38 -1.12
CA ALA A 13 -10.16 7.93 -1.33
C ALA A 13 -10.04 8.53 -2.73
N THR A 14 -9.34 9.66 -2.84
CA THR A 14 -9.17 10.34 -4.12
C THR A 14 -8.24 9.57 -5.05
N VAL A 15 -7.15 9.01 -4.51
CA VAL A 15 -6.20 8.19 -5.28
C VAL A 15 -6.38 6.73 -4.85
N ILE A 16 -6.59 5.86 -5.80
CA ILE A 16 -6.86 4.45 -5.55
C ILE A 16 -5.98 3.61 -6.46
N PRO A 17 -4.89 3.05 -5.95
CA PRO A 17 -4.10 2.10 -6.74
C PRO A 17 -4.91 0.87 -7.12
N VAL A 18 -4.74 0.41 -8.34
CA VAL A 18 -5.37 -0.83 -8.83
C VAL A 18 -4.24 -1.81 -9.12
N LEU A 19 -4.23 -2.91 -8.38
CA LEU A 19 -3.14 -3.89 -8.41
C LEU A 19 -3.68 -5.22 -8.91
N ILE A 20 -2.94 -5.86 -9.76
CA ILE A 20 -3.36 -7.12 -10.39
C ILE A 20 -2.72 -8.29 -9.66
N TYR A 21 -3.52 -9.30 -9.35
CA TYR A 21 -3.11 -10.49 -8.62
C TYR A 21 -3.55 -11.74 -9.37
N PRO A 22 -2.73 -12.82 -9.32
CA PRO A 22 -3.12 -14.10 -9.94
C PRO A 22 -4.35 -14.72 -9.28
N ASP A 23 -4.50 -14.52 -7.96
CA ASP A 23 -5.63 -15.02 -7.17
C ASP A 23 -6.06 -13.93 -6.20
N VAL A 24 -7.20 -13.30 -6.49
CA VAL A 24 -7.68 -12.15 -5.71
C VAL A 24 -8.07 -12.56 -4.29
N ARG A 25 -8.74 -13.71 -4.12
CA ARG A 25 -9.16 -14.18 -2.79
C ARG A 25 -7.98 -14.48 -1.89
N GLU A 26 -6.97 -15.14 -2.44
CA GLU A 26 -5.73 -15.41 -1.71
C GLU A 26 -5.02 -14.11 -1.34
N ALA A 27 -4.96 -13.15 -2.26
CA ALA A 27 -4.33 -11.85 -2.03
C ALA A 27 -5.05 -11.07 -0.92
N VAL A 28 -6.39 -11.05 -0.92
CA VAL A 28 -7.17 -10.39 0.14
C VAL A 28 -6.84 -10.98 1.50
N ALA A 29 -6.82 -12.30 1.60
CA ALA A 29 -6.52 -12.99 2.87
C ALA A 29 -5.08 -12.66 3.34
N TRP A 30 -4.13 -12.71 2.42
CA TRP A 30 -2.72 -12.46 2.74
C TRP A 30 -2.48 -11.00 3.15
N LEU A 31 -3.01 -10.05 2.38
CA LEU A 31 -2.85 -8.62 2.69
C LEU A 31 -3.51 -8.25 4.01
N GLY A 32 -4.62 -8.89 4.35
CA GLY A 32 -5.25 -8.73 5.66
C GLY A 32 -4.38 -9.26 6.78
N ALA A 33 -3.85 -10.46 6.64
CA ALA A 33 -3.03 -11.10 7.66
C ALA A 33 -1.68 -10.39 7.83
N ALA A 34 -0.99 -10.07 6.72
CA ALA A 34 0.37 -9.53 6.75
C ALA A 34 0.40 -8.02 7.00
N PHE A 35 -0.48 -7.25 6.36
CA PHE A 35 -0.43 -5.79 6.40
C PHE A 35 -1.59 -5.15 7.16
N GLY A 36 -2.62 -5.92 7.52
CA GLY A 36 -3.75 -5.40 8.27
C GLY A 36 -4.80 -4.69 7.43
N PHE A 37 -4.81 -4.90 6.11
CA PHE A 37 -5.81 -4.31 5.23
C PHE A 37 -7.16 -5.00 5.41
N ALA A 38 -8.26 -4.24 5.27
CA ALA A 38 -9.60 -4.76 5.50
C ALA A 38 -10.42 -4.75 4.22
N GLU A 39 -10.98 -5.90 3.87
CA GLU A 39 -11.86 -5.99 2.70
C GLU A 39 -13.13 -5.17 2.91
N ARG A 40 -13.48 -4.36 1.92
CA ARG A 40 -14.62 -3.48 1.93
C ARG A 40 -15.73 -3.94 0.96
N VAL A 41 -15.35 -4.31 -0.26
CA VAL A 41 -16.29 -4.77 -1.29
C VAL A 41 -15.66 -5.96 -2.02
N ARG A 42 -16.48 -6.95 -2.30
CA ARG A 42 -16.10 -8.13 -3.05
C ARG A 42 -16.95 -8.20 -4.32
N ILE A 43 -16.32 -8.38 -5.47
CA ILE A 43 -17.01 -8.47 -6.75
C ILE A 43 -16.67 -9.83 -7.37
N GLY A 44 -17.67 -10.68 -7.52
CA GLY A 44 -17.48 -12.07 -7.96
C GLY A 44 -16.71 -12.89 -6.94
N GLU A 45 -16.41 -14.13 -7.26
CA GLU A 45 -15.64 -14.99 -6.36
C GLU A 45 -14.16 -14.62 -6.35
N ASN A 46 -13.60 -14.26 -7.51
CA ASN A 46 -12.17 -14.01 -7.64
C ASN A 46 -11.85 -12.93 -8.67
N HIS A 47 -12.81 -12.05 -8.94
CA HIS A 47 -12.65 -11.03 -9.98
C HIS A 47 -12.01 -9.74 -9.44
N ARG A 48 -12.61 -9.16 -8.39
CA ARG A 48 -12.14 -7.89 -7.81
C ARG A 48 -12.41 -7.84 -6.32
N ALA A 49 -11.63 -7.01 -5.65
CA ALA A 49 -11.87 -6.65 -4.25
C ALA A 49 -11.42 -5.21 -4.02
N GLN A 50 -12.09 -4.54 -3.07
CA GLN A 50 -11.67 -3.23 -2.59
C GLN A 50 -11.27 -3.39 -1.13
N LEU A 51 -10.09 -2.90 -0.78
CA LEU A 51 -9.56 -2.97 0.58
C LEU A 51 -9.40 -1.57 1.16
N ARG A 52 -9.74 -1.41 2.44
CA ARG A 52 -9.42 -0.21 3.20
C ARG A 52 -8.00 -0.31 3.70
N VAL A 53 -7.28 0.81 3.59
CA VAL A 53 -5.92 0.97 4.10
C VAL A 53 -5.89 2.29 4.86
N GLY A 54 -6.17 2.26 6.18
CA GLY A 54 -6.40 3.50 6.92
C GLY A 54 -7.55 4.29 6.33
N ASP A 55 -7.32 5.54 5.97
CA ASP A 55 -8.27 6.39 5.26
C ASP A 55 -8.15 6.28 3.73
N GLY A 56 -7.20 5.49 3.26
CA GLY A 56 -7.00 5.19 1.85
C GLY A 56 -7.63 3.88 1.43
N ALA A 57 -7.33 3.46 0.19
CA ALA A 57 -7.87 2.23 -0.35
C ALA A 57 -6.99 1.70 -1.48
N VAL A 58 -7.08 0.40 -1.72
CA VAL A 58 -6.54 -0.23 -2.92
C VAL A 58 -7.61 -1.15 -3.52
N ILE A 59 -7.56 -1.32 -4.83
CA ILE A 59 -8.41 -2.26 -5.54
C ILE A 59 -7.53 -3.38 -6.08
N LEU A 60 -7.97 -4.61 -5.88
CA LEU A 60 -7.33 -5.79 -6.42
C LEU A 60 -8.16 -6.30 -7.60
N GLY A 61 -7.50 -6.64 -8.70
CA GLY A 61 -8.16 -7.21 -9.86
C GLY A 61 -7.46 -8.47 -10.33
N ASP A 62 -8.20 -9.32 -11.04
CA ASP A 62 -7.67 -10.52 -11.64
C ASP A 62 -6.88 -10.22 -12.93
N VAL A 63 -6.14 -11.20 -13.40
CA VAL A 63 -5.39 -11.10 -14.67
C VAL A 63 -6.37 -11.09 -15.83
N ARG A 64 -6.31 -10.04 -16.67
CA ARG A 64 -7.13 -9.91 -17.87
C ARG A 64 -6.37 -9.15 -18.96
N GLY A 65 -6.27 -9.73 -20.15
CA GLY A 65 -5.56 -9.12 -21.27
C GLY A 65 -4.10 -8.85 -20.92
N ASP A 66 -3.67 -7.60 -21.05
CA ASP A 66 -2.31 -7.19 -20.72
C ASP A 66 -2.11 -6.88 -19.23
N ARG A 67 -3.17 -6.94 -18.44
CA ARG A 67 -3.12 -6.64 -17.01
C ARG A 67 -2.64 -7.88 -16.27
N ARG A 68 -1.49 -7.73 -15.61
CA ARG A 68 -0.84 -8.83 -14.90
C ARG A 68 -0.03 -8.29 -13.73
N PRO A 69 0.29 -9.14 -12.74
CA PRO A 69 1.21 -8.73 -11.67
C PRO A 69 2.62 -8.52 -12.19
N PRO A 70 3.49 -7.80 -11.47
CA PRO A 70 4.87 -7.65 -11.87
C PRO A 70 5.61 -8.98 -11.81
N ARG A 71 6.59 -9.15 -12.68
CA ARG A 71 7.54 -10.25 -12.55
C ARG A 71 8.57 -9.89 -11.48
N PRO A 72 9.26 -10.90 -10.89
CA PRO A 72 10.31 -10.60 -9.92
C PRO A 72 11.34 -9.63 -10.48
N GLY A 73 11.62 -8.56 -9.73
CA GLY A 73 12.59 -7.54 -10.14
C GLY A 73 12.10 -6.53 -11.16
N GLU A 74 10.87 -6.63 -11.62
CA GLU A 74 10.30 -5.73 -12.66
C GLU A 74 9.30 -4.71 -12.13
N ALA A 75 9.10 -4.64 -10.81
CA ALA A 75 8.22 -3.61 -10.25
C ALA A 75 8.82 -2.22 -10.49
N THR A 76 8.03 -1.34 -11.11
CA THR A 76 8.47 0.01 -11.48
C THR A 76 8.00 1.08 -10.50
N HIS A 77 7.21 0.69 -9.51
CA HIS A 77 6.67 1.60 -8.50
C HIS A 77 6.41 0.83 -7.21
N SER A 78 6.16 1.56 -6.14
CA SER A 78 5.71 1.01 -4.87
C SER A 78 4.52 1.82 -4.37
N VAL A 79 3.78 1.24 -3.44
CA VAL A 79 2.71 1.96 -2.74
C VAL A 79 3.21 2.23 -1.32
N MET A 80 3.22 3.51 -0.93
CA MET A 80 3.62 3.89 0.42
C MET A 80 2.38 3.99 1.30
N VAL A 81 2.46 3.39 2.48
CA VAL A 81 1.40 3.36 3.48
C VAL A 81 1.95 3.89 4.79
N ARG A 82 1.26 4.85 5.40
CA ARG A 82 1.63 5.35 6.73
C ARG A 82 1.10 4.38 7.79
N VAL A 83 1.94 4.08 8.77
CA VAL A 83 1.61 3.17 9.87
C VAL A 83 2.02 3.79 11.20
N ASP A 84 1.43 3.29 12.30
CA ASP A 84 1.73 3.79 13.63
C ASP A 84 3.04 3.25 14.19
N ASP A 85 3.43 2.03 13.82
CA ASP A 85 4.60 1.35 14.37
C ASP A 85 5.23 0.49 13.27
N ALA A 86 6.27 1.02 12.62
CA ALA A 86 6.91 0.35 11.48
C ALA A 86 7.60 -0.96 11.87
N ARG A 87 8.18 -1.03 13.08
CA ARG A 87 8.85 -2.25 13.55
C ARG A 87 7.86 -3.38 13.78
N ALA A 88 6.77 -3.10 14.49
CA ALA A 88 5.72 -4.09 14.75
C ALA A 88 5.06 -4.54 13.44
N HIS A 89 4.81 -3.58 12.53
CA HIS A 89 4.23 -3.87 11.22
C HIS A 89 5.14 -4.78 10.40
N CYS A 90 6.44 -4.53 10.41
CA CYS A 90 7.44 -5.34 9.72
C CYS A 90 7.47 -6.78 10.25
N GLU A 91 7.43 -6.95 11.58
CA GLU A 91 7.43 -8.28 12.19
C GLU A 91 6.16 -9.07 11.83
N ARG A 92 5.02 -8.41 11.84
CA ARG A 92 3.76 -9.04 11.40
C ARG A 92 3.85 -9.47 9.93
N ALA A 93 4.36 -8.60 9.07
CA ALA A 93 4.54 -8.91 7.66
C ALA A 93 5.49 -10.10 7.47
N ARG A 94 6.62 -10.09 8.18
CA ARG A 94 7.61 -11.18 8.11
C ARG A 94 7.02 -12.51 8.55
N GLN A 95 6.25 -12.53 9.64
CA GLN A 95 5.60 -13.73 10.16
C GLN A 95 4.57 -14.32 9.19
N ASN A 96 4.04 -13.49 8.29
CA ASN A 96 3.08 -13.92 7.27
C ASN A 96 3.73 -14.15 5.90
N GLY A 97 5.06 -14.23 5.84
CA GLY A 97 5.77 -14.60 4.64
C GLY A 97 6.09 -13.47 3.67
N ALA A 98 5.97 -12.21 4.09
CA ALA A 98 6.40 -11.09 3.27
C ALA A 98 7.92 -11.16 3.07
N ARG A 99 8.35 -10.84 1.87
CA ARG A 99 9.78 -10.70 1.58
C ARG A 99 10.20 -9.28 1.96
N ILE A 100 10.97 -9.15 3.04
CA ILE A 100 11.42 -7.84 3.50
C ILE A 100 12.57 -7.37 2.59
N LEU A 101 12.37 -6.26 1.91
CA LEU A 101 13.36 -5.69 1.00
C LEU A 101 14.33 -4.78 1.73
N THR A 102 13.82 -3.94 2.63
CA THR A 102 14.63 -3.11 3.53
C THR A 102 14.05 -3.18 4.93
N GLU A 103 14.92 -3.38 5.92
CA GLU A 103 14.52 -3.42 7.33
C GLU A 103 14.14 -2.02 7.81
N PRO A 104 13.36 -1.89 8.91
CA PRO A 104 13.01 -0.58 9.45
C PRO A 104 14.25 0.27 9.72
N THR A 105 14.30 1.44 9.12
CA THR A 105 15.43 2.36 9.15
C THR A 105 14.93 3.77 9.42
N ASP A 106 15.63 4.49 10.29
CA ASP A 106 15.28 5.87 10.63
C ASP A 106 16.01 6.82 9.67
N TYR A 107 15.25 7.78 9.14
CA TYR A 107 15.76 8.75 8.16
C TYR A 107 15.71 10.15 8.75
N GLU A 108 16.57 11.04 8.22
CA GLU A 108 16.70 12.41 8.70
C GLU A 108 15.46 13.27 8.50
N TYR A 109 14.55 12.85 7.63
CA TYR A 109 13.27 13.54 7.44
C TYR A 109 12.18 13.11 8.44
N GLY A 110 12.55 12.46 9.52
CA GLY A 110 11.65 12.17 10.64
C GLY A 110 10.81 10.92 10.48
N GLU A 111 11.18 10.03 9.57
CA GLU A 111 10.42 8.82 9.29
C GLU A 111 11.21 7.56 9.56
N ARG A 112 10.53 6.52 10.03
CA ARG A 112 11.05 5.15 10.09
C ARG A 112 10.34 4.34 9.04
N GLN A 113 11.08 3.78 8.10
CA GLN A 113 10.51 3.11 6.93
C GLN A 113 11.08 1.72 6.76
N TYR A 114 10.24 0.80 6.28
CA TYR A 114 10.69 -0.49 5.75
C TYR A 114 9.94 -0.76 4.44
N SER A 115 10.45 -1.68 3.65
CA SER A 115 9.77 -2.08 2.42
C SER A 115 9.69 -3.59 2.32
N ALA A 116 8.65 -4.06 1.64
CA ALA A 116 8.39 -5.48 1.48
C ALA A 116 7.73 -5.75 0.13
N ALA A 117 7.95 -6.95 -0.38
CA ALA A 117 7.22 -7.47 -1.54
C ALA A 117 6.18 -8.46 -1.06
N ASP A 118 4.99 -8.40 -1.67
CA ASP A 118 3.96 -9.39 -1.42
C ASP A 118 4.19 -10.64 -2.31
N PRO A 119 3.44 -11.74 -2.11
CA PRO A 119 3.67 -12.95 -2.90
C PRO A 119 3.50 -12.79 -4.41
N ALA A 120 2.74 -11.79 -4.87
CA ALA A 120 2.56 -11.52 -6.29
C ALA A 120 3.67 -10.63 -6.86
N GLY A 121 4.57 -10.09 -6.02
CA GLY A 121 5.68 -9.26 -6.44
C GLY A 121 5.43 -7.76 -6.38
N HIS A 122 4.26 -7.33 -5.93
CA HIS A 122 4.02 -5.89 -5.70
C HIS A 122 4.86 -5.41 -4.52
N GLN A 123 5.41 -4.21 -4.66
CA GLN A 123 6.26 -3.63 -3.63
C GLN A 123 5.50 -2.59 -2.82
N TRP A 124 5.72 -2.63 -1.51
CA TRP A 124 5.08 -1.76 -0.54
C TRP A 124 6.14 -1.13 0.34
N MET A 125 5.94 0.15 0.68
CA MET A 125 6.76 0.84 1.67
C MET A 125 5.86 1.28 2.81
N PHE A 126 6.30 1.04 4.05
CA PHE A 126 5.56 1.41 5.25
C PHE A 126 6.36 2.43 6.04
N SER A 127 5.70 3.52 6.43
CA SER A 127 6.38 4.69 6.99
C SER A 127 5.71 5.15 8.28
N GLU A 128 6.49 5.19 9.36
CA GLU A 128 6.07 5.71 10.65
C GLU A 128 6.69 7.08 10.85
N THR A 129 5.88 8.09 11.21
CA THR A 129 6.39 9.40 11.57
C THR A 129 6.93 9.37 12.99
N LEU A 130 8.21 9.68 13.17
CA LEU A 130 8.85 9.76 14.49
C LEU A 130 8.76 11.16 15.07
N PHE A 131 8.96 12.17 14.24
CA PHE A 131 8.86 13.58 14.63
C PHE A 131 8.72 14.47 13.40
N ASP A 132 8.26 15.70 13.61
CA ASP A 132 8.08 16.68 12.54
C ASP A 132 9.43 17.31 12.16
N VAL A 133 9.74 17.33 10.88
CA VAL A 133 10.98 17.93 10.36
C VAL A 133 10.62 18.82 9.17
N ALA A 134 11.11 20.04 9.17
CA ALA A 134 10.91 20.92 8.03
C ALA A 134 11.67 20.36 6.81
N PRO A 135 11.06 20.36 5.61
CA PRO A 135 11.74 19.84 4.43
C PRO A 135 13.12 20.41 4.19
N GLU A 136 13.32 21.69 4.50
CA GLU A 136 14.59 22.40 4.31
C GLU A 136 15.73 21.83 5.16
N GLU A 137 15.41 21.13 6.26
CA GLU A 137 16.43 20.57 7.14
C GLU A 137 17.12 19.34 6.57
N TRP A 138 16.53 18.69 5.55
CA TRP A 138 17.10 17.47 4.97
C TRP A 138 17.27 17.56 3.45
N GLY A 139 17.24 18.78 2.89
CA GLY A 139 17.50 19.00 1.47
C GLY A 139 16.26 19.17 0.61
N GLY A 140 15.09 19.21 1.24
CA GLY A 140 13.84 19.50 0.54
C GLY A 140 13.59 20.99 0.42
N GLU A 141 12.58 21.35 -0.29
CA GLU A 141 12.11 22.74 -0.45
C GLU A 141 10.58 22.73 -0.46
N SER A 142 9.98 23.47 0.48
CA SER A 142 8.53 23.62 0.50
C SER A 142 8.10 24.53 -0.63
N VAL A 143 7.15 24.08 -1.44
CA VAL A 143 6.58 24.90 -2.51
C VAL A 143 5.14 25.27 -2.17
N SER A 144 4.71 26.47 -2.54
CA SER A 144 3.33 26.88 -2.27
C SER A 144 2.37 26.02 -3.06
N SER A 145 1.38 25.45 -2.39
CA SER A 145 0.24 24.87 -3.05
C SER A 145 -0.73 25.99 -3.42
N GLY A 146 -0.88 26.24 -4.70
CA GLY A 146 -1.77 27.28 -5.17
C GLY A 146 -3.23 27.01 -4.89
#